data_2d1f44130f68fb04691234cd6177eb3a
#
_entry.id   2d1f44130f68fb04691234cd6177eb3a
#
_cell.length_a   1.000
_cell.length_b   1.000
_cell.length_c   1.000
_cell.angle_alpha   90.00
_cell.angle_beta   90.00
_cell.angle_gamma   90.00
#
_symmetry.space_group_name_H-M   'P 1'
#
loop_
_entity.id
_entity.type
_entity.pdbx_description
1 polymer ?
#
loop_
_entity_poly.entity_id
_entity_poly.type
_entity_poly.pdbx_seq_one_letter_code
_entity_poly.pdbx_strand_id
1 'polypeptide(L)'
;MSSHGFTVTPHYLGLETAWRAIYTHPVSGASCKRTRKLRVIGVNSEMDALPAIGHACGHNLIAMSGAAVAIAIKTALQKHDVAGTVVLLGTPAEEAGGGKITLLERGAYKEMDACIM
;
A
#
# COMPACT_ATOMS: atom_id res chain seq x y z
N MET A 1 8.33 -3.35 -6.51
CA MET A 1 6.88 -3.61 -6.62
C MET A 1 6.48 -3.89 -8.08
N SER A 2 6.92 -3.12 -9.06
CA SER A 2 6.58 -3.36 -10.49
C SER A 2 6.96 -4.76 -10.97
N SER A 3 8.16 -5.25 -10.63
CA SER A 3 8.62 -6.61 -10.92
C SER A 3 7.75 -7.71 -10.29
N HIS A 4 6.97 -7.37 -9.26
CA HIS A 4 6.00 -8.25 -8.62
C HIS A 4 4.58 -8.06 -9.15
N GLY A 5 4.40 -7.32 -10.27
CA GLY A 5 3.11 -7.16 -10.93
C GLY A 5 2.16 -6.16 -10.27
N PHE A 6 2.69 -5.22 -9.49
CA PHE A 6 1.93 -4.06 -9.01
C PHE A 6 2.03 -2.91 -9.99
N THR A 7 0.96 -2.15 -10.15
CA THR A 7 0.99 -0.83 -10.79
C THR A 7 1.49 0.17 -9.77
N VAL A 8 2.60 0.86 -10.08
CA VAL A 8 3.26 1.80 -9.17
C VAL A 8 3.07 3.22 -9.66
N THR A 9 2.64 4.11 -8.74
CA THR A 9 2.51 5.55 -8.97
C THR A 9 3.48 6.27 -8.04
N PRO A 10 4.58 6.84 -8.55
CA PRO A 10 5.49 7.69 -7.78
C PRO A 10 4.88 9.06 -7.53
N HIS A 11 5.49 9.83 -6.65
CA HIS A 11 5.07 11.21 -6.28
C HIS A 11 3.58 11.29 -5.91
N TYR A 12 3.13 10.28 -5.16
CA TYR A 12 1.72 10.05 -4.93
C TYR A 12 1.07 11.22 -4.19
N LEU A 13 -0.02 11.72 -4.77
CA LEU A 13 -0.78 12.87 -4.27
C LEU A 13 0.10 14.12 -4.05
N GLY A 14 1.13 14.31 -4.86
CA GLY A 14 1.99 15.49 -4.83
C GLY A 14 3.01 15.53 -3.70
N LEU A 15 3.25 14.41 -3.02
CA LEU A 15 4.39 14.24 -2.11
C LEU A 15 5.55 13.61 -2.89
N GLU A 16 6.67 14.32 -2.98
CA GLU A 16 7.80 13.97 -3.85
C GLU A 16 8.32 12.54 -3.64
N THR A 17 8.40 12.10 -2.39
CA THR A 17 8.93 10.78 -2.03
C THR A 17 7.86 9.75 -1.71
N ALA A 18 6.58 10.13 -1.67
CA ALA A 18 5.50 9.18 -1.50
C ALA A 18 5.24 8.38 -2.78
N TRP A 19 4.83 7.13 -2.62
CA TRP A 19 4.43 6.30 -3.75
C TRP A 19 3.29 5.36 -3.36
N ARG A 20 2.54 4.91 -4.36
CA ARG A 20 1.46 3.94 -4.21
C ARG A 20 1.71 2.77 -5.15
N ALA A 21 1.57 1.54 -4.64
CA ALA A 21 1.56 0.34 -5.44
C ALA A 21 0.22 -0.38 -5.26
N ILE A 22 -0.45 -0.73 -6.35
CA ILE A 22 -1.77 -1.38 -6.32
C ILE A 22 -1.76 -2.67 -7.14
N TYR A 23 -2.42 -3.69 -6.61
CA TYR A 23 -2.74 -4.91 -7.31
C TYR A 23 -4.20 -5.29 -7.04
N THR A 24 -4.93 -5.66 -8.10
CA THR A 24 -6.31 -6.16 -8.00
C THR A 24 -6.38 -7.57 -8.58
N HIS A 25 -6.90 -8.51 -7.78
CA HIS A 25 -7.29 -9.83 -8.26
C HIS A 25 -8.76 -9.79 -8.68
N PRO A 26 -9.08 -10.13 -9.93
CA PRO A 26 -10.45 -10.06 -10.45
C PRO A 26 -11.33 -11.17 -9.85
N VAL A 27 -12.63 -11.04 -10.02
CA VAL A 27 -13.57 -12.13 -9.75
C VAL A 27 -13.47 -13.18 -10.86
N SER A 28 -13.16 -14.43 -10.52
CA SER A 28 -13.13 -15.54 -11.47
C SER A 28 -14.50 -16.19 -11.64
N GLY A 29 -14.89 -16.46 -12.91
CA GLY A 29 -16.05 -17.26 -13.29
C GLY A 29 -17.33 -16.52 -13.62
N ALA A 30 -18.16 -17.13 -14.46
CA ALA A 30 -19.43 -16.61 -15.01
C ALA A 30 -20.56 -16.46 -13.97
N SER A 31 -20.33 -16.79 -12.69
CA SER A 31 -21.34 -16.75 -11.61
C SER A 31 -21.43 -15.39 -10.92
N CYS A 32 -20.71 -14.37 -11.38
CA CYS A 32 -20.75 -13.06 -10.76
C CYS A 32 -21.97 -12.24 -11.20
N LYS A 33 -23.17 -12.67 -10.83
CA LYS A 33 -24.40 -11.84 -10.90
C LYS A 33 -24.55 -10.88 -9.70
N ARG A 34 -23.58 -10.83 -8.79
CA ARG A 34 -23.57 -9.87 -7.67
C ARG A 34 -22.47 -8.84 -7.89
N THR A 35 -22.86 -7.61 -8.11
CA THR A 35 -22.03 -6.38 -8.04
C THR A 35 -21.50 -6.16 -6.62
N ARG A 36 -20.72 -7.13 -6.09
CA ARG A 36 -20.09 -6.96 -4.77
C ARG A 36 -18.88 -6.08 -4.96
N LYS A 37 -18.86 -4.94 -4.28
CA LYS A 37 -17.66 -4.09 -4.20
C LYS A 37 -16.47 -4.95 -3.74
N LEU A 38 -15.37 -4.91 -4.48
CA LEU A 38 -14.12 -5.57 -4.08
C LEU A 38 -13.62 -4.97 -2.76
N ARG A 39 -13.16 -5.82 -1.86
CA ARG A 39 -12.51 -5.37 -0.64
C ARG A 39 -11.12 -4.86 -0.95
N VAL A 40 -10.76 -3.76 -0.30
CA VAL A 40 -9.47 -3.10 -0.45
C VAL A 40 -8.74 -3.09 0.88
N ILE A 41 -7.58 -3.74 0.92
CA ILE A 41 -6.68 -3.72 2.07
C ILE A 41 -5.52 -2.80 1.75
N GLY A 42 -5.33 -1.78 2.59
CA GLY A 42 -4.16 -0.92 2.59
C GLY A 42 -3.05 -1.49 3.47
N VAL A 43 -1.81 -1.27 3.07
CA VAL A 43 -0.61 -1.50 3.86
C VAL A 43 0.18 -0.20 3.87
N ASN A 44 0.48 0.32 5.05
CA ASN A 44 1.33 1.48 5.24
C ASN A 44 2.78 1.05 5.37
N SER A 45 3.68 1.78 4.75
CA SER A 45 5.09 1.43 4.68
C SER A 45 5.92 2.71 4.85
N GLU A 46 6.27 3.01 6.09
CA GLU A 46 7.15 4.12 6.42
C GLU A 46 8.55 3.84 5.91
N MET A 47 9.24 4.89 5.43
CA MET A 47 10.54 4.71 4.78
C MET A 47 11.51 5.86 5.01
N ASP A 48 11.12 6.87 5.78
CA ASP A 48 11.97 8.02 6.07
C ASP A 48 13.07 7.70 7.07
N ALA A 49 14.13 8.48 7.01
CA ALA A 49 15.28 8.42 7.89
C ALA A 49 15.43 9.73 8.65
N LEU A 50 15.96 9.66 9.85
CA LEU A 50 16.26 10.84 10.65
C LEU A 50 17.49 11.58 10.11
N PRO A 51 17.47 12.92 10.06
CA PRO A 51 18.65 13.69 9.68
C PRO A 51 19.85 13.34 10.55
N ALA A 52 21.01 13.17 9.93
CA ALA A 52 22.31 12.88 10.53
C ALA A 52 22.48 11.49 11.19
N ILE A 53 21.41 10.81 11.60
CA ILE A 53 21.49 9.51 12.27
C ILE A 53 20.90 8.34 11.47
N GLY A 54 20.29 8.62 10.32
CA GLY A 54 19.76 7.59 9.42
C GLY A 54 18.54 6.85 9.98
N HIS A 55 18.44 5.56 9.73
CA HIS A 55 17.29 4.73 10.11
C HIS A 55 17.29 4.27 11.57
N ALA A 56 17.54 5.18 12.52
CA ALA A 56 17.52 4.84 13.94
C ALA A 56 16.14 4.40 14.46
N CYS A 57 15.05 4.87 13.82
CA CYS A 57 13.67 4.46 14.13
C CYS A 57 13.27 3.13 13.49
N GLY A 58 14.06 2.58 12.59
CA GLY A 58 13.78 1.29 11.96
C GLY A 58 12.79 1.35 10.80
N HIS A 59 12.48 2.53 10.22
CA HIS A 59 11.54 2.65 9.10
C HIS A 59 11.97 1.88 7.85
N ASN A 60 13.26 1.63 7.66
CA ASN A 60 13.74 0.72 6.61
C ASN A 60 13.21 -0.72 6.79
N LEU A 61 13.04 -1.18 8.03
CA LEU A 61 12.46 -2.49 8.33
C LEU A 61 10.94 -2.47 8.13
N ILE A 62 10.27 -1.38 8.49
CA ILE A 62 8.84 -1.18 8.24
C ILE A 62 8.58 -1.15 6.73
N ALA A 63 9.42 -0.43 5.96
CA ALA A 63 9.34 -0.41 4.50
C ALA A 63 9.46 -1.80 3.88
N MET A 64 10.43 -2.58 4.34
CA MET A 64 10.66 -3.93 3.85
C MET A 64 9.51 -4.88 4.23
N SER A 65 9.05 -4.83 5.49
CA SER A 65 7.93 -5.68 5.94
C SER A 65 6.63 -5.34 5.23
N GLY A 66 6.32 -4.05 5.03
CA GLY A 66 5.15 -3.61 4.27
C GLY A 66 5.15 -4.15 2.83
N ALA A 67 6.31 -4.09 2.15
CA ALA A 67 6.45 -4.64 0.81
C ALA A 67 6.24 -6.17 0.81
N ALA A 68 6.81 -6.89 1.77
CA ALA A 68 6.65 -8.34 1.90
C ALA A 68 5.19 -8.73 2.17
N VAL A 69 4.51 -8.01 3.07
CA VAL A 69 3.09 -8.22 3.39
C VAL A 69 2.22 -8.00 2.15
N ALA A 70 2.43 -6.92 1.40
CA ALA A 70 1.66 -6.66 0.18
C ALA A 70 1.83 -7.78 -0.87
N ILE A 71 3.06 -8.28 -1.05
CA ILE A 71 3.35 -9.41 -1.96
C ILE A 71 2.68 -10.69 -1.45
N ALA A 72 2.70 -10.95 -0.15
CA ALA A 72 2.05 -12.11 0.45
C ALA A 72 0.53 -12.07 0.26
N ILE A 73 -0.11 -10.91 0.51
CA ILE A 73 -1.55 -10.73 0.27
C ILE A 73 -1.88 -10.97 -1.21
N LYS A 74 -1.14 -10.36 -2.14
CA LYS A 74 -1.32 -10.61 -3.57
C LYS A 74 -1.25 -12.11 -3.88
N THR A 75 -0.23 -12.80 -3.38
CA THR A 75 -0.03 -14.23 -3.60
C THR A 75 -1.20 -15.06 -3.05
N ALA A 76 -1.69 -14.70 -1.87
CA ALA A 76 -2.85 -15.35 -1.28
C ALA A 76 -4.13 -15.14 -2.11
N LEU A 77 -4.39 -13.91 -2.57
CA LEU A 77 -5.52 -13.61 -3.45
C LEU A 77 -5.48 -14.48 -4.72
N GLN A 78 -4.30 -14.60 -5.35
CA GLN A 78 -4.11 -15.42 -6.54
C GLN A 78 -4.27 -16.91 -6.25
N LYS A 79 -3.60 -17.42 -5.21
CA LYS A 79 -3.58 -18.85 -4.88
C LYS A 79 -4.96 -19.39 -4.50
N HIS A 80 -5.76 -18.57 -3.82
CA HIS A 80 -7.09 -18.98 -3.33
C HIS A 80 -8.23 -18.43 -4.19
N ASP A 81 -7.91 -17.76 -5.31
CA ASP A 81 -8.86 -17.12 -6.23
C ASP A 81 -9.88 -16.22 -5.50
N VAL A 82 -9.37 -15.40 -4.59
CA VAL A 82 -10.19 -14.46 -3.82
C VAL A 82 -10.11 -13.09 -4.46
N ALA A 83 -11.24 -12.59 -4.92
CA ALA A 83 -11.32 -11.26 -5.50
C ALA A 83 -11.09 -10.15 -4.45
N GLY A 84 -10.18 -9.25 -4.74
CA GLY A 84 -9.80 -8.17 -3.82
C GLY A 84 -8.69 -7.29 -4.36
N THR A 85 -8.43 -6.22 -3.65
CA THR A 85 -7.37 -5.26 -3.97
C THR A 85 -6.44 -5.09 -2.79
N VAL A 86 -5.14 -5.07 -3.04
CA VAL A 86 -4.13 -4.64 -2.08
C VAL A 86 -3.47 -3.36 -2.56
N VAL A 87 -3.37 -2.39 -1.66
CA VAL A 87 -2.73 -1.09 -1.87
C VAL A 87 -1.59 -0.95 -0.88
N LEU A 88 -0.38 -0.76 -1.36
CA LEU A 88 0.78 -0.44 -0.53
C LEU A 88 1.11 1.04 -0.71
N LEU A 89 1.21 1.77 0.40
CA LEU A 89 1.61 3.17 0.42
C LEU A 89 3.02 3.30 1.02
N GLY A 90 3.96 3.82 0.24
CA GLY A 90 5.23 4.30 0.75
C GLY A 90 5.04 5.70 1.34
N THR A 91 5.08 5.80 2.67
CA THR A 91 4.75 7.02 3.40
C THR A 91 6.01 7.68 3.94
N PRO A 92 6.32 8.92 3.52
CA PRO A 92 7.49 9.66 3.99
C PRO A 92 7.18 10.49 5.24
N ALA A 93 8.25 10.98 5.87
CA ALA A 93 8.24 12.07 6.86
C ALA A 93 7.31 11.81 8.06
N GLU A 94 7.38 10.61 8.63
CA GLU A 94 6.59 10.24 9.81
C GLU A 94 6.99 11.10 11.03
N GLU A 95 8.29 11.19 11.31
CA GLU A 95 8.83 11.77 12.56
C GLU A 95 8.63 13.28 12.70
N ALA A 96 8.59 14.04 11.62
CA ALA A 96 8.53 15.50 11.71
C ALA A 96 7.64 16.18 10.66
N GLY A 97 7.37 15.53 9.55
CA GLY A 97 6.71 16.14 8.40
C GLY A 97 5.22 15.82 8.24
N GLY A 98 4.69 14.88 9.03
CA GLY A 98 3.27 14.52 8.97
C GLY A 98 2.84 13.95 7.61
N GLY A 99 3.70 13.20 6.92
CA GLY A 99 3.41 12.69 5.57
C GLY A 99 2.12 11.90 5.49
N LYS A 100 1.84 11.04 6.48
CA LYS A 100 0.57 10.30 6.57
C LYS A 100 -0.64 11.22 6.79
N ILE A 101 -0.48 12.30 7.56
CA ILE A 101 -1.54 13.30 7.76
C ILE A 101 -1.89 13.96 6.42
N THR A 102 -0.87 14.41 5.68
CA THR A 102 -1.05 14.99 4.36
C THR A 102 -1.72 14.01 3.38
N LEU A 103 -1.30 12.74 3.38
CA LEU A 103 -1.91 11.70 2.55
C LEU A 103 -3.37 11.45 2.94
N LEU A 104 -3.69 11.46 4.23
CA LEU A 104 -5.06 11.31 4.74
C LEU A 104 -5.95 12.46 4.27
N GLU A 105 -5.51 13.70 4.44
CA GLU A 105 -6.23 14.91 3.99
C GLU A 105 -6.46 14.90 2.48
N ARG A 106 -5.48 14.43 1.71
CA ARG A 106 -5.58 14.29 0.24
C ARG A 106 -6.35 13.03 -0.20
N GLY A 107 -6.87 12.24 0.73
CA GLY A 107 -7.78 11.15 0.47
C GLY A 107 -7.14 9.83 0.09
N ALA A 108 -5.86 9.61 0.38
CA ALA A 108 -5.13 8.37 0.06
C ALA A 108 -5.80 7.10 0.59
N TYR A 109 -6.52 7.20 1.70
CA TYR A 109 -7.12 6.07 2.41
C TYR A 109 -8.60 5.86 2.12
N LYS A 110 -9.26 6.75 1.35
CA LYS A 110 -10.72 6.74 1.15
C LYS A 110 -11.26 5.47 0.48
N GLU A 111 -10.45 4.82 -0.33
CA GLU A 111 -10.84 3.59 -1.03
C GLU A 111 -10.65 2.32 -0.21
N MET A 112 -9.93 2.38 0.91
CA MET A 112 -9.55 1.22 1.72
C MET A 112 -10.65 0.86 2.71
N ASP A 113 -10.96 -0.45 2.80
CA ASP A 113 -11.86 -0.99 3.84
C ASP A 113 -11.13 -1.15 5.17
N ALA A 114 -9.82 -1.40 5.12
CA ALA A 114 -8.90 -1.44 6.27
C ALA A 114 -7.49 -1.08 5.81
N CYS A 115 -6.69 -0.50 6.71
CA CYS A 115 -5.27 -0.26 6.50
C CYS A 115 -4.48 -0.75 7.70
N ILE A 116 -3.41 -1.50 7.44
CA ILE A 116 -2.49 -2.08 8.44
C ILE A 116 -1.09 -1.52 8.27
N MET A 117 -0.29 -1.63 9.31
CA MET A 117 1.13 -1.26 9.30
C MET A 117 1.93 -2.27 10.11
#